data_cbff2c3ac59f1f43f4b72b66deca930a
#
_entry.id   cbff2c3ac59f1f43f4b72b66deca930a
#
_cell.length_a   1.000
_cell.length_b   1.000
_cell.length_c   1.000
_cell.angle_alpha   90.00
_cell.angle_beta   90.00
_cell.angle_gamma   90.00
#
_symmetry.space_group_name_H-M   'P 1'
#
loop_
_entity.id
_entity.type
_entity.pdbx_description
1 polymer ?
#
loop_
_entity_poly.entity_id
_entity_poly.type
_entity_poly.pdbx_seq_one_letter_code
_entity_poly.pdbx_strand_id
1 'polypeptide(L)'
;MSCLLLGSCAAQSKSVLIEDVEETVTIENLRYYLYFPEDYEERANEKFPLLLFLHGGGESGDSLATLKSNGPPKLIAEGKQFPFLILAPQNPHKKKWWNTRAVMQLLDTVISNNRVDTNRVYLTGLSRGGGAAWELVVQYPDKFAALAVVCGMTPLPYASWINKELPIWVFHGTEDQSVPYSESEEMVKKLKSMGYPVKLTTYEGVGHNSWVQAYTTQELYDWLMLQEKKK
;
A
#
# COMPACT_ATOMS: atom_id res chain seq x y z
N MET A 1 -13.57 62.98 -56.77
CA MET A 1 -12.81 62.64 -55.53
C MET A 1 -13.78 61.91 -54.60
N SER A 2 -13.71 60.60 -54.58
CA SER A 2 -14.57 59.77 -53.80
C SER A 2 -13.75 59.22 -52.59
N CYS A 3 -14.16 59.62 -51.40
CA CYS A 3 -13.44 59.27 -50.20
C CYS A 3 -14.07 57.94 -49.67
N LEU A 4 -13.32 56.84 -49.79
CA LEU A 4 -13.70 55.57 -49.22
C LEU A 4 -13.34 55.58 -47.73
N LEU A 5 -14.32 55.58 -46.88
CA LEU A 5 -14.20 55.30 -45.45
C LEU A 5 -14.02 53.80 -45.24
N LEU A 6 -12.83 53.38 -44.95
CA LEU A 6 -12.50 52.03 -44.48
C LEU A 6 -12.93 51.93 -43.00
N GLY A 7 -14.07 51.34 -42.76
CA GLY A 7 -14.51 50.96 -41.43
C GLY A 7 -13.70 49.75 -40.93
N SER A 8 -12.80 49.98 -39.97
CA SER A 8 -12.09 48.94 -39.26
C SER A 8 -13.08 48.20 -38.31
N CYS A 9 -13.51 47.04 -38.74
CA CYS A 9 -14.25 46.12 -37.89
C CYS A 9 -13.27 45.40 -36.94
N ALA A 10 -13.08 45.92 -35.75
CA ALA A 10 -12.31 45.23 -34.74
C ALA A 10 -13.12 43.98 -34.32
N ALA A 11 -12.70 42.83 -34.76
CA ALA A 11 -13.19 41.56 -34.28
C ALA A 11 -12.82 41.43 -32.80
N GLN A 12 -13.78 41.55 -31.88
CA GLN A 12 -13.61 41.14 -30.49
C GLN A 12 -13.40 39.63 -30.47
N SER A 13 -12.17 39.21 -30.18
CA SER A 13 -11.87 37.82 -29.87
C SER A 13 -12.60 37.45 -28.58
N LYS A 14 -13.67 36.68 -28.68
CA LYS A 14 -14.28 36.05 -27.53
C LYS A 14 -13.28 35.00 -27.02
N SER A 15 -12.77 35.19 -25.80
CA SER A 15 -12.05 34.14 -25.13
C SER A 15 -12.98 32.95 -24.90
N VAL A 16 -12.63 31.80 -25.45
CA VAL A 16 -13.37 30.55 -25.27
C VAL A 16 -12.62 29.75 -24.22
N LEU A 17 -13.30 29.40 -23.12
CA LEU A 17 -12.81 28.41 -22.17
C LEU A 17 -12.96 27.02 -22.82
N ILE A 18 -11.87 26.34 -23.10
CA ILE A 18 -11.91 24.99 -23.62
C ILE A 18 -11.67 24.08 -22.42
N GLU A 19 -12.61 23.18 -22.16
CA GLU A 19 -12.45 22.07 -21.25
C GLU A 19 -11.96 20.88 -22.09
N ASP A 20 -10.73 20.44 -21.82
CA ASP A 20 -10.13 19.27 -22.45
C ASP A 20 -9.56 18.37 -21.38
N VAL A 21 -9.66 17.06 -21.59
CA VAL A 21 -9.14 16.03 -20.68
C VAL A 21 -8.04 15.27 -21.38
N GLU A 22 -6.80 15.46 -20.94
CA GLU A 22 -5.67 14.67 -21.39
C GLU A 22 -5.37 13.56 -20.36
N GLU A 23 -5.48 12.31 -20.78
CA GLU A 23 -5.13 11.16 -19.95
C GLU A 23 -3.63 10.95 -19.96
N THR A 24 -2.95 11.34 -18.87
CA THR A 24 -1.50 11.15 -18.72
C THR A 24 -1.19 9.81 -18.05
N VAL A 25 -0.42 8.96 -18.74
CA VAL A 25 0.11 7.71 -18.19
C VAL A 25 1.54 7.93 -17.71
N THR A 26 1.76 7.85 -16.40
CA THR A 26 3.12 7.86 -15.85
C THR A 26 3.62 6.42 -15.81
N ILE A 27 4.63 6.09 -16.63
CA ILE A 27 5.29 4.78 -16.60
C ILE A 27 6.40 4.83 -15.55
N GLU A 28 6.35 3.97 -14.54
CA GLU A 28 7.42 3.76 -13.58
C GLU A 28 7.83 2.28 -13.57
N ASN A 29 9.13 2.03 -13.74
CA ASN A 29 9.68 0.69 -13.69
C ASN A 29 9.96 0.31 -12.23
N LEU A 30 9.09 -0.49 -11.64
CA LEU A 30 9.28 -1.04 -10.30
C LEU A 30 10.06 -2.35 -10.36
N ARG A 31 11.16 -2.44 -9.63
CA ARG A 31 11.82 -3.71 -9.34
C ARG A 31 11.16 -4.34 -8.13
N TYR A 32 11.07 -5.67 -8.07
CA TYR A 32 10.40 -6.38 -6.98
C TYR A 32 10.97 -7.75 -6.74
N TYR A 33 10.72 -8.30 -5.55
CA TYR A 33 10.78 -9.73 -5.28
C TYR A 33 9.36 -10.30 -5.31
N LEU A 34 9.22 -11.47 -5.91
CA LEU A 34 8.02 -12.30 -5.84
C LEU A 34 8.43 -13.65 -5.27
N TYR A 35 7.90 -13.97 -4.09
CA TYR A 35 8.06 -15.25 -3.43
C TYR A 35 6.88 -16.15 -3.73
N PHE A 36 7.15 -17.43 -3.94
CA PHE A 36 6.17 -18.49 -4.09
C PHE A 36 6.26 -19.48 -2.94
N PRO A 37 5.14 -20.02 -2.42
CA PRO A 37 5.14 -21.15 -1.49
C PRO A 37 5.91 -22.36 -2.05
N GLU A 38 6.51 -23.17 -1.19
CA GLU A 38 7.29 -24.35 -1.63
C GLU A 38 6.43 -25.33 -2.45
N ASP A 39 5.16 -25.50 -2.08
CA ASP A 39 4.20 -26.41 -2.73
C ASP A 39 3.45 -25.76 -3.91
N TYR A 40 3.86 -24.57 -4.36
CA TYR A 40 3.16 -23.83 -5.42
C TYR A 40 3.02 -24.65 -6.71
N GLU A 41 4.09 -25.29 -7.18
CA GLU A 41 4.05 -26.09 -8.42
C GLU A 41 3.31 -27.42 -8.25
N GLU A 42 3.39 -28.02 -7.06
CA GLU A 42 2.69 -29.28 -6.76
C GLU A 42 1.16 -29.11 -6.75
N ARG A 43 0.69 -27.92 -6.31
CA ARG A 43 -0.73 -27.55 -6.25
C ARG A 43 -1.17 -26.76 -7.49
N ALA A 44 -0.90 -27.28 -8.67
CA ALA A 44 -1.06 -26.60 -9.96
C ALA A 44 -2.50 -26.09 -10.25
N ASN A 45 -3.52 -26.71 -9.67
CA ASN A 45 -4.94 -26.35 -9.88
C ASN A 45 -5.51 -25.41 -8.81
N GLU A 46 -4.69 -25.03 -7.83
CA GLU A 46 -5.13 -24.18 -6.73
C GLU A 46 -4.71 -22.72 -6.94
N LYS A 47 -5.51 -21.82 -6.34
CA LYS A 47 -5.17 -20.41 -6.22
C LYS A 47 -4.69 -20.11 -4.81
N PHE A 48 -3.68 -19.28 -4.71
CA PHE A 48 -3.01 -18.96 -3.46
C PHE A 48 -3.32 -17.53 -3.02
N PRO A 49 -3.42 -17.23 -1.72
CA PRO A 49 -3.44 -15.87 -1.24
C PRO A 49 -2.18 -15.11 -1.65
N LEU A 50 -2.25 -13.78 -1.67
CA LEU A 50 -1.10 -12.92 -1.95
C LEU A 50 -0.98 -11.84 -0.89
N LEU A 51 0.22 -11.65 -0.34
CA LEU A 51 0.57 -10.54 0.54
C LEU A 51 1.39 -9.50 -0.25
N LEU A 52 0.87 -8.29 -0.40
CA LEU A 52 1.63 -7.13 -0.85
C LEU A 52 2.34 -6.50 0.35
N PHE A 53 3.67 -6.43 0.31
CA PHE A 53 4.49 -5.83 1.36
C PHE A 53 5.15 -4.54 0.86
N LEU A 54 4.93 -3.43 1.58
CA LEU A 54 5.54 -2.13 1.31
C LEU A 54 6.59 -1.79 2.38
N HIS A 55 7.83 -1.67 1.95
CA HIS A 55 8.97 -1.36 2.82
C HIS A 55 8.99 0.10 3.27
N GLY A 56 9.83 0.41 4.24
CA GLY A 56 10.04 1.76 4.78
C GLY A 56 10.95 2.65 3.92
N GLY A 57 11.28 3.81 4.46
CA GLY A 57 12.15 4.75 3.77
C GLY A 57 13.58 4.28 3.58
N GLY A 58 14.08 3.44 4.49
CA GLY A 58 15.47 2.95 4.49
C GLY A 58 15.81 2.01 3.33
N GLU A 59 14.83 1.25 2.85
CA GLU A 59 15.01 0.29 1.77
C GLU A 59 14.80 0.91 0.38
N SER A 60 14.40 2.19 0.30
CA SER A 60 14.22 2.90 -0.98
C SER A 60 15.53 3.09 -1.73
N GLY A 61 15.47 3.06 -3.06
CA GLY A 61 16.61 3.27 -3.94
C GLY A 61 16.73 2.22 -5.02
N ASP A 62 17.93 2.02 -5.54
CA ASP A 62 18.22 1.20 -6.72
C ASP A 62 18.76 -0.22 -6.40
N SER A 63 19.02 -0.51 -5.13
CA SER A 63 19.48 -1.84 -4.70
C SER A 63 18.33 -2.70 -4.21
N LEU A 64 17.87 -3.64 -5.04
CA LEU A 64 16.80 -4.57 -4.66
C LEU A 64 17.17 -5.42 -3.41
N ALA A 65 18.46 -5.66 -3.17
CA ALA A 65 18.93 -6.43 -2.03
C ALA A 65 18.54 -5.79 -0.67
N THR A 66 18.35 -4.46 -0.62
CA THR A 66 17.93 -3.77 0.62
C THR A 66 16.55 -4.20 1.12
N LEU A 67 15.68 -4.73 0.25
CA LEU A 67 14.40 -5.28 0.68
C LEU A 67 14.52 -6.45 1.66
N LYS A 68 15.65 -7.15 1.66
CA LYS A 68 15.93 -8.26 2.57
C LYS A 68 16.39 -7.81 3.97
N SER A 69 16.37 -6.49 4.24
CA SER A 69 16.77 -5.96 5.55
C SER A 69 15.65 -6.03 6.58
N ASN A 70 14.38 -6.00 6.15
CA ASN A 70 13.23 -5.96 7.07
C ASN A 70 12.02 -6.72 6.52
N GLY A 71 11.07 -7.03 7.41
CA GLY A 71 9.76 -7.60 7.07
C GLY A 71 9.82 -9.00 6.46
N PRO A 72 8.75 -9.40 5.74
CA PRO A 72 8.68 -10.72 5.14
C PRO A 72 9.86 -11.09 4.21
N PRO A 73 10.42 -10.19 3.36
CA PRO A 73 11.59 -10.52 2.54
C PRO A 73 12.83 -10.89 3.35
N LYS A 74 13.05 -10.28 4.53
CA LYS A 74 14.12 -10.67 5.44
C LYS A 74 13.89 -12.08 5.96
N LEU A 75 12.69 -12.37 6.45
CA LEU A 75 12.35 -13.68 7.01
C LEU A 75 12.49 -14.80 5.96
N ILE A 76 12.11 -14.54 4.71
CA ILE A 76 12.34 -15.48 3.60
C ILE A 76 13.84 -15.70 3.38
N ALA A 77 14.64 -14.65 3.38
CA ALA A 77 16.09 -14.77 3.23
C ALA A 77 16.74 -15.53 4.40
N GLU A 78 16.10 -15.56 5.56
CA GLU A 78 16.49 -16.33 6.75
C GLU A 78 15.89 -17.75 6.78
N GLY A 79 15.14 -18.15 5.72
CA GLY A 79 14.60 -19.51 5.55
C GLY A 79 13.15 -19.72 6.00
N LYS A 80 12.44 -18.66 6.42
CA LYS A 80 11.02 -18.78 6.78
C LYS A 80 10.19 -19.04 5.53
N GLN A 81 9.28 -20.02 5.61
CA GLN A 81 8.31 -20.35 4.58
C GLN A 81 6.95 -19.73 4.89
N PHE A 82 6.22 -19.38 3.82
CA PHE A 82 4.88 -18.81 3.90
C PHE A 82 3.90 -19.55 2.98
N PRO A 83 2.62 -19.72 3.38
CA PRO A 83 1.63 -20.46 2.59
C PRO A 83 0.96 -19.59 1.50
N PHE A 84 1.52 -18.44 1.17
CA PHE A 84 0.97 -17.46 0.23
C PHE A 84 2.09 -16.79 -0.58
N LEU A 85 1.74 -16.24 -1.75
CA LEU A 85 2.68 -15.43 -2.51
C LEU A 85 3.00 -14.13 -1.74
N ILE A 86 4.24 -13.65 -1.86
CA ILE A 86 4.60 -12.33 -1.32
C ILE A 86 5.17 -11.47 -2.44
N LEU A 87 4.51 -10.36 -2.72
CA LEU A 87 4.98 -9.34 -3.63
C LEU A 87 5.60 -8.19 -2.84
N ALA A 88 6.88 -7.94 -3.05
CA ALA A 88 7.64 -6.88 -2.39
C ALA A 88 8.26 -5.96 -3.46
N PRO A 89 7.55 -4.91 -3.91
CA PRO A 89 8.11 -3.90 -4.80
C PRO A 89 9.13 -3.04 -4.07
N GLN A 90 10.05 -2.42 -4.82
CA GLN A 90 10.97 -1.43 -4.32
C GLN A 90 10.56 -0.03 -4.79
N ASN A 91 10.45 0.92 -3.85
CA ASN A 91 10.37 2.33 -4.20
C ASN A 91 11.76 2.79 -4.69
N PRO A 92 11.92 3.15 -5.97
CA PRO A 92 13.23 3.51 -6.51
C PRO A 92 13.76 4.87 -6.00
N HIS A 93 12.91 5.65 -5.32
CA HIS A 93 13.22 7.02 -4.93
C HIS A 93 13.39 7.17 -3.42
N LYS A 94 14.61 7.41 -2.95
CA LYS A 94 14.92 7.57 -1.51
C LYS A 94 14.13 8.68 -0.81
N LYS A 95 13.83 9.77 -1.52
CA LYS A 95 13.18 10.97 -0.95
C LYS A 95 11.75 11.21 -1.42
N LYS A 96 11.18 10.32 -2.26
CA LYS A 96 9.80 10.44 -2.72
C LYS A 96 8.88 9.47 -1.99
N TRP A 97 7.62 9.82 -1.94
CA TRP A 97 6.56 8.93 -1.49
C TRP A 97 6.42 7.73 -2.44
N TRP A 98 5.62 6.76 -2.05
CA TRP A 98 5.27 5.66 -2.93
C TRP A 98 4.40 6.15 -4.10
N ASN A 99 4.69 5.66 -5.30
CA ASN A 99 3.76 5.76 -6.41
C ASN A 99 2.73 4.62 -6.29
N THR A 100 1.65 4.89 -5.54
CA THR A 100 0.61 3.90 -5.26
C THR A 100 -0.07 3.37 -6.51
N ARG A 101 -0.20 4.21 -7.57
CA ARG A 101 -0.73 3.78 -8.87
C ARG A 101 0.19 2.75 -9.55
N ALA A 102 1.50 2.98 -9.57
CA ALA A 102 2.46 2.03 -10.13
C ALA A 102 2.48 0.72 -9.33
N VAL A 103 2.38 0.78 -8.00
CA VAL A 103 2.27 -0.40 -7.14
C VAL A 103 1.02 -1.22 -7.49
N MET A 104 -0.13 -0.58 -7.70
CA MET A 104 -1.35 -1.28 -8.07
C MET A 104 -1.29 -1.91 -9.46
N GLN A 105 -0.71 -1.22 -10.44
CA GLN A 105 -0.49 -1.78 -11.78
C GLN A 105 0.41 -3.02 -11.72
N LEU A 106 1.47 -2.99 -10.92
CA LEU A 106 2.33 -4.15 -10.68
C LEU A 106 1.55 -5.29 -10.00
N LEU A 107 0.76 -4.99 -8.96
CA LEU A 107 -0.08 -5.99 -8.29
C LEU A 107 -1.05 -6.65 -9.26
N ASP A 108 -1.73 -5.88 -10.11
CA ASP A 108 -2.66 -6.40 -11.11
C ASP A 108 -1.96 -7.28 -12.14
N THR A 109 -0.75 -6.90 -12.56
CA THR A 109 0.08 -7.71 -13.46
C THR A 109 0.48 -9.04 -12.80
N VAL A 110 0.89 -9.02 -11.54
CA VAL A 110 1.25 -10.24 -10.80
C VAL A 110 0.03 -11.14 -10.62
N ILE A 111 -1.14 -10.58 -10.28
CA ILE A 111 -2.39 -11.33 -10.14
C ILE A 111 -2.78 -12.01 -11.47
N SER A 112 -2.67 -11.31 -12.59
CA SER A 112 -3.06 -11.84 -13.90
C SER A 112 -2.14 -12.95 -14.42
N ASN A 113 -0.87 -12.92 -14.01
CA ASN A 113 0.16 -13.84 -14.49
C ASN A 113 0.39 -15.05 -13.56
N ASN A 114 -0.26 -15.10 -12.39
CA ASN A 114 -0.03 -16.14 -11.39
C ASN A 114 -1.35 -16.66 -10.81
N ARG A 115 -1.31 -17.81 -10.18
CA ARG A 115 -2.47 -18.45 -9.54
C ARG A 115 -2.82 -17.76 -8.21
N VAL A 116 -3.29 -16.52 -8.28
CA VAL A 116 -3.68 -15.73 -7.10
C VAL A 116 -5.18 -15.85 -6.85
N ASP A 117 -5.54 -16.08 -5.58
CA ASP A 117 -6.91 -15.96 -5.11
C ASP A 117 -7.21 -14.47 -4.85
N THR A 118 -7.99 -13.88 -5.74
CA THR A 118 -8.34 -12.45 -5.68
C THR A 118 -9.23 -12.07 -4.50
N ASN A 119 -9.82 -13.04 -3.79
CA ASN A 119 -10.55 -12.80 -2.55
C ASN A 119 -9.63 -12.75 -1.33
N ARG A 120 -8.38 -13.23 -1.45
CA ARG A 120 -7.39 -13.29 -0.39
C ARG A 120 -6.11 -12.54 -0.75
N VAL A 121 -6.27 -11.26 -1.10
CA VAL A 121 -5.16 -10.33 -1.33
C VAL A 121 -5.01 -9.46 -0.10
N TYR A 122 -3.88 -9.57 0.57
CA TYR A 122 -3.56 -8.86 1.81
C TYR A 122 -2.57 -7.74 1.56
N LEU A 123 -2.61 -6.72 2.40
CA LEU A 123 -1.69 -5.59 2.35
C LEU A 123 -1.00 -5.38 3.69
N THR A 124 0.31 -5.20 3.67
CA THR A 124 1.07 -4.78 4.84
C THR A 124 2.18 -3.81 4.46
N GLY A 125 2.55 -2.95 5.39
CA GLY A 125 3.67 -2.05 5.21
C GLY A 125 4.20 -1.52 6.53
N LEU A 126 5.48 -1.13 6.53
CA LEU A 126 6.14 -0.53 7.68
C LEU A 126 6.53 0.93 7.41
N SER A 127 6.43 1.79 8.44
CA SER A 127 6.86 3.19 8.37
C SER A 127 6.25 3.92 7.16
N ARG A 128 7.06 4.44 6.23
CA ARG A 128 6.59 5.03 4.96
C ARG A 128 5.72 4.07 4.15
N GLY A 129 6.05 2.78 4.11
CA GLY A 129 5.23 1.75 3.48
C GLY A 129 3.90 1.52 4.20
N GLY A 130 3.88 1.67 5.52
CA GLY A 130 2.64 1.66 6.31
C GLY A 130 1.72 2.83 5.96
N GLY A 131 2.29 4.03 5.77
CA GLY A 131 1.54 5.18 5.30
C GLY A 131 0.97 4.99 3.90
N ALA A 132 1.76 4.42 2.97
CA ALA A 132 1.29 4.09 1.64
C ALA A 132 0.22 2.98 1.64
N ALA A 133 0.29 2.05 2.60
CA ALA A 133 -0.74 1.03 2.77
C ALA A 133 -2.10 1.64 3.18
N TRP A 134 -2.12 2.63 4.07
CA TRP A 134 -3.33 3.40 4.36
C TRP A 134 -3.89 4.11 3.12
N GLU A 135 -3.03 4.72 2.33
CA GLU A 135 -3.43 5.39 1.08
C GLU A 135 -4.05 4.41 0.08
N LEU A 136 -3.45 3.22 -0.09
CA LEU A 136 -3.93 2.19 -1.01
C LEU A 136 -5.33 1.68 -0.65
N VAL A 137 -5.63 1.44 0.63
CA VAL A 137 -6.97 0.96 1.02
C VAL A 137 -8.05 2.04 0.88
N VAL A 138 -7.68 3.32 0.86
CA VAL A 138 -8.58 4.43 0.55
C VAL A 138 -8.81 4.54 -0.95
N GLN A 139 -7.74 4.47 -1.75
CA GLN A 139 -7.84 4.59 -3.22
C GLN A 139 -8.48 3.36 -3.87
N TYR A 140 -8.32 2.17 -3.28
CA TYR A 140 -8.78 0.88 -3.82
C TYR A 140 -9.54 0.08 -2.75
N PRO A 141 -10.72 0.53 -2.33
CA PRO A 141 -11.42 0.04 -1.13
C PRO A 141 -11.81 -1.44 -1.19
N ASP A 142 -11.98 -2.01 -2.40
CA ASP A 142 -12.43 -3.39 -2.59
C ASP A 142 -11.29 -4.34 -3.01
N LYS A 143 -10.05 -3.85 -2.99
CA LYS A 143 -8.92 -4.64 -3.50
C LYS A 143 -8.40 -5.64 -2.47
N PHE A 144 -8.38 -5.27 -1.21
CA PHE A 144 -7.71 -6.02 -0.16
C PHE A 144 -8.70 -6.71 0.79
N ALA A 145 -8.36 -7.92 1.24
CA ALA A 145 -9.10 -8.68 2.23
C ALA A 145 -8.70 -8.34 3.67
N ALA A 146 -7.50 -7.82 3.87
CA ALA A 146 -7.01 -7.35 5.17
C ALA A 146 -5.87 -6.34 5.01
N LEU A 147 -5.71 -5.49 6.04
CA LEU A 147 -4.63 -4.52 6.16
C LEU A 147 -3.88 -4.73 7.48
N ALA A 148 -2.54 -4.89 7.41
CA ALA A 148 -1.67 -4.85 8.58
C ALA A 148 -0.68 -3.67 8.45
N VAL A 149 -0.71 -2.72 9.39
CA VAL A 149 0.16 -1.53 9.37
C VAL A 149 1.11 -1.56 10.55
N VAL A 150 2.40 -1.36 10.28
CA VAL A 150 3.43 -1.31 11.32
C VAL A 150 4.07 0.08 11.35
N CYS A 151 3.94 0.80 12.46
CA CYS A 151 4.47 2.16 12.71
C CYS A 151 4.34 3.09 11.49
N GLY A 152 3.20 3.03 10.81
CA GLY A 152 2.94 3.80 9.60
C GLY A 152 2.45 5.20 9.91
N MET A 153 2.88 6.20 9.12
CA MET A 153 2.28 7.54 9.14
C MET A 153 0.79 7.45 8.77
N THR A 154 -0.06 8.10 9.55
CA THR A 154 -1.49 7.80 9.49
C THR A 154 -2.32 9.08 9.39
N PRO A 155 -2.72 9.51 8.17
CA PRO A 155 -3.62 10.63 8.01
C PRO A 155 -5.02 10.30 8.58
N LEU A 156 -5.37 10.88 9.72
CA LEU A 156 -6.62 10.61 10.44
C LEU A 156 -7.89 10.74 9.58
N PRO A 157 -7.99 11.68 8.60
CA PRO A 157 -9.15 11.76 7.70
C PRO A 157 -9.43 10.47 6.90
N TYR A 158 -8.41 9.63 6.65
CA TYR A 158 -8.57 8.37 5.93
C TYR A 158 -9.55 7.41 6.60
N ALA A 159 -9.72 7.49 7.92
CA ALA A 159 -10.70 6.67 8.65
C ALA A 159 -12.11 6.72 8.06
N SER A 160 -12.49 7.85 7.43
CA SER A 160 -13.83 8.03 6.85
C SER A 160 -13.98 7.47 5.43
N TRP A 161 -12.88 7.07 4.79
CA TRP A 161 -12.86 6.65 3.39
C TRP A 161 -12.48 5.19 3.20
N ILE A 162 -12.04 4.52 4.26
CA ILE A 162 -11.72 3.08 4.24
C ILE A 162 -13.03 2.27 4.16
N ASN A 163 -13.00 1.14 3.46
CA ASN A 163 -14.10 0.19 3.45
C ASN A 163 -14.35 -0.34 4.88
N LYS A 164 -15.59 -0.23 5.37
CA LYS A 164 -15.96 -0.61 6.75
C LYS A 164 -15.80 -2.10 7.05
N GLU A 165 -15.84 -2.92 6.03
CA GLU A 165 -15.71 -4.37 6.17
C GLU A 165 -14.24 -4.84 6.21
N LEU A 166 -13.28 -3.94 5.94
CA LEU A 166 -11.85 -4.28 5.90
C LEU A 166 -11.32 -4.57 7.31
N PRO A 167 -10.87 -5.80 7.61
CA PRO A 167 -10.16 -6.11 8.84
C PRO A 167 -8.80 -5.39 8.87
N ILE A 168 -8.51 -4.73 10.00
CA ILE A 168 -7.28 -3.93 10.15
C ILE A 168 -6.55 -4.34 11.42
N TRP A 169 -5.23 -4.52 11.33
CA TRP A 169 -4.37 -4.73 12.48
C TRP A 169 -3.20 -3.75 12.44
N VAL A 170 -3.09 -2.93 13.47
CA VAL A 170 -2.04 -1.91 13.61
C VAL A 170 -1.05 -2.35 14.68
N PHE A 171 0.24 -2.13 14.44
CA PHE A 171 1.34 -2.43 15.36
C PHE A 171 2.19 -1.19 15.54
N HIS A 172 2.54 -0.82 16.77
CA HIS A 172 3.35 0.37 17.02
C HIS A 172 4.11 0.27 18.35
N GLY A 173 5.29 0.87 18.40
CA GLY A 173 6.08 1.02 19.63
C GLY A 173 5.79 2.35 20.34
N THR A 174 5.72 2.33 21.68
CA THR A 174 5.37 3.53 22.46
C THR A 174 6.45 4.61 22.47
N GLU A 175 7.72 4.23 22.20
CA GLU A 175 8.88 5.16 22.17
C GLU A 175 9.33 5.50 20.75
N ASP A 176 8.43 5.41 19.76
CA ASP A 176 8.73 5.76 18.39
C ASP A 176 8.95 7.28 18.25
N GLN A 177 10.22 7.66 17.92
CA GLN A 177 10.65 9.05 17.71
C GLN A 177 10.54 9.51 16.25
N SER A 178 10.21 8.60 15.31
CA SER A 178 10.11 8.90 13.88
C SER A 178 8.67 9.10 13.42
N VAL A 179 7.78 8.24 13.88
CA VAL A 179 6.33 8.34 13.71
C VAL A 179 5.72 8.21 15.10
N PRO A 180 5.12 9.28 15.65
CA PRO A 180 4.57 9.24 16.98
C PRO A 180 3.53 8.13 17.17
N TYR A 181 3.62 7.38 18.27
CA TYR A 181 2.65 6.33 18.62
C TYR A 181 1.20 6.83 18.59
N SER A 182 0.99 8.09 18.97
CA SER A 182 -0.33 8.75 18.97
C SER A 182 -1.03 8.70 17.60
N GLU A 183 -0.30 8.71 16.49
CA GLU A 183 -0.90 8.60 15.16
C GLU A 183 -1.67 7.28 14.99
N SER A 184 -1.09 6.16 15.42
CA SER A 184 -1.77 4.87 15.38
C SER A 184 -2.88 4.76 16.42
N GLU A 185 -2.66 5.28 17.63
CA GLU A 185 -3.65 5.25 18.71
C GLU A 185 -4.91 6.02 18.32
N GLU A 186 -4.76 7.26 17.81
CA GLU A 186 -5.86 8.10 17.38
C GLU A 186 -6.63 7.50 16.19
N MET A 187 -5.92 6.95 15.20
CA MET A 187 -6.56 6.28 14.07
C MET A 187 -7.36 5.08 14.53
N VAL A 188 -6.79 4.21 15.35
CA VAL A 188 -7.50 3.02 15.86
C VAL A 188 -8.68 3.41 16.74
N LYS A 189 -8.55 4.43 17.59
CA LYS A 189 -9.66 4.98 18.38
C LYS A 189 -10.78 5.50 17.48
N LYS A 190 -10.43 6.24 16.42
CA LYS A 190 -11.39 6.75 15.45
C LYS A 190 -12.10 5.62 14.72
N LEU A 191 -11.37 4.65 14.18
CA LEU A 191 -11.93 3.49 13.49
C LEU A 191 -12.85 2.67 14.40
N LYS A 192 -12.44 2.40 15.65
CA LYS A 192 -13.31 1.72 16.65
C LYS A 192 -14.60 2.48 16.91
N SER A 193 -14.53 3.82 17.04
CA SER A 193 -15.72 4.66 17.25
C SER A 193 -16.70 4.62 16.07
N MET A 194 -16.22 4.26 14.88
CA MET A 194 -17.01 4.11 13.66
C MET A 194 -17.43 2.66 13.39
N GLY A 195 -17.09 1.72 14.28
CA GLY A 195 -17.48 0.30 14.19
C GLY A 195 -16.62 -0.57 13.27
N TYR A 196 -15.38 -0.15 12.95
CA TYR A 196 -14.47 -0.95 12.13
C TYR A 196 -13.90 -2.15 12.90
N PRO A 197 -13.65 -3.30 12.25
CA PRO A 197 -12.96 -4.45 12.83
C PRO A 197 -11.45 -4.18 12.91
N VAL A 198 -11.01 -3.36 13.87
CA VAL A 198 -9.61 -2.93 14.00
C VAL A 198 -9.00 -3.39 15.33
N LYS A 199 -7.76 -3.89 15.25
CA LYS A 199 -6.89 -4.23 16.38
C LYS A 199 -5.70 -3.29 16.46
N LEU A 200 -5.19 -3.06 17.67
CA LEU A 200 -3.90 -2.40 17.93
C LEU A 200 -3.07 -3.30 18.84
N THR A 201 -1.85 -3.59 18.41
CA THR A 201 -0.81 -4.18 19.26
C THR A 201 0.21 -3.10 19.58
N THR A 202 0.34 -2.79 20.85
CA THR A 202 1.29 -1.81 21.39
C THR A 202 2.51 -2.56 21.92
N TYR A 203 3.70 -2.10 21.53
CA TYR A 203 4.97 -2.60 22.05
C TYR A 203 5.56 -1.56 23.00
N GLU A 204 5.42 -1.80 24.31
CA GLU A 204 5.91 -0.90 25.35
C GLU A 204 7.44 -0.76 25.33
N GLY A 205 7.94 0.46 25.40
CA GLY A 205 9.38 0.76 25.39
C GLY A 205 10.08 0.54 24.05
N VAL A 206 9.34 0.23 22.99
CA VAL A 206 9.89 -0.04 21.67
C VAL A 206 9.86 1.22 20.82
N GLY A 207 10.97 1.53 20.17
CA GLY A 207 11.09 2.65 19.23
C GLY A 207 10.53 2.33 17.85
N HIS A 208 11.02 3.08 16.83
CA HIS A 208 10.51 2.98 15.45
C HIS A 208 10.62 1.57 14.82
N ASN A 209 11.55 0.74 15.29
CA ASN A 209 11.80 -0.59 14.74
C ASN A 209 10.81 -1.69 15.21
N SER A 210 9.61 -1.31 15.61
CA SER A 210 8.53 -2.23 16.04
C SER A 210 8.18 -3.32 15.01
N TRP A 211 8.55 -3.13 13.73
CA TRP A 211 8.40 -4.14 12.69
C TRP A 211 9.19 -5.43 12.95
N VAL A 212 10.27 -5.38 13.75
CA VAL A 212 11.02 -6.58 14.09
C VAL A 212 10.11 -7.55 14.86
N GLN A 213 9.40 -7.06 15.86
CA GLN A 213 8.44 -7.86 16.64
C GLN A 213 7.20 -8.20 15.82
N ALA A 214 6.62 -7.21 15.13
CA ALA A 214 5.39 -7.40 14.37
C ALA A 214 5.50 -8.52 13.32
N TYR A 215 6.56 -8.50 12.49
CA TYR A 215 6.71 -9.49 11.42
C TYR A 215 7.30 -10.83 11.88
N THR A 216 7.87 -10.94 13.08
CA THR A 216 8.23 -12.25 13.65
C THR A 216 7.06 -12.93 14.35
N THR A 217 5.97 -12.22 14.61
CA THR A 217 4.77 -12.75 15.25
C THR A 217 3.99 -13.67 14.29
N GLN A 218 3.86 -14.96 14.63
CA GLN A 218 3.15 -15.93 13.79
C GLN A 218 1.66 -15.59 13.68
N GLU A 219 1.06 -15.07 14.74
CA GLU A 219 -0.35 -14.69 14.79
C GLU A 219 -0.75 -13.66 13.73
N LEU A 220 0.20 -12.81 13.26
CA LEU A 220 -0.08 -11.89 12.17
C LEU A 220 -0.44 -12.66 10.88
N TYR A 221 0.35 -13.67 10.56
CA TYR A 221 0.15 -14.45 9.33
C TYR A 221 -1.06 -15.38 9.43
N ASP A 222 -1.27 -15.99 10.59
CA ASP A 222 -2.46 -16.81 10.88
C ASP A 222 -3.74 -15.96 10.78
N TRP A 223 -3.70 -14.74 11.33
CA TRP A 223 -4.81 -13.80 11.22
C TRP A 223 -5.08 -13.38 9.78
N LEU A 224 -4.05 -13.08 8.97
CA LEU A 224 -4.22 -12.78 7.55
C LEU A 224 -4.91 -13.93 6.81
N MET A 225 -4.45 -15.16 7.04
CA MET A 225 -4.99 -16.36 6.38
C MET A 225 -6.47 -16.63 6.69
N LEU A 226 -7.00 -16.09 7.78
CA LEU A 226 -8.42 -16.17 8.14
C LEU A 226 -9.29 -15.12 7.43
N GLN A 227 -8.67 -14.13 6.74
CA GLN A 227 -9.43 -13.05 6.11
C GLN A 227 -9.73 -13.36 4.65
N GLU A 228 -10.97 -13.06 4.26
CA GLU A 228 -11.44 -13.13 2.88
C GLU A 228 -12.35 -11.93 2.61
N LYS A 229 -12.32 -11.41 1.38
CA LYS A 229 -13.22 -10.30 1.00
C LYS A 229 -14.66 -10.75 1.14
N LYS A 230 -15.44 -9.97 1.85
CA LYS A 230 -16.89 -10.16 1.90
C LYS A 230 -17.49 -9.82 0.53
N LYS A 231 -18.42 -10.66 0.09
CA LYS A 231 -19.17 -10.47 -1.16
C LYS A 231 -20.24 -9.38 -1.01
#